data_c9471808ba44bcda8228a3520331f685
#
_entry.id   c9471808ba44bcda8228a3520331f685
#
_cell.length_a   1.000
_cell.length_b   1.000
_cell.length_c   1.000
_cell.angle_alpha   90.00
_cell.angle_beta   90.00
_cell.angle_gamma   90.00
#
_symmetry.space_group_name_H-M   'P 1'
#
loop_
_entity.id
_entity.type
_entity.pdbx_description
1 polymer ?
#
loop_
_entity_poly.entity_id
_entity_poly.type
_entity_poly.pdbx_seq_one_letter_code
_entity_poly.pdbx_strand_id
1 'polypeptide(L)'
;GLTCAMCSYSTQKSLEKLDFIESITPDLEATSFKLEFKDDAFVDFDLIQEKVEDAGFFVGSIEIIFNDNILAENDKHNLINGNLFHFFTDEKIETNIFTIVDKKFIRKSEYKIISEKTSHACYDTGVHTASCCSKHDNLKSNKVFHLKSSL
;
A
#
# COMPACT_ATOMS: atom_id res chain seq x y z
N GLY A 1 -3.16 -12.29 13.01
CA GLY A 1 -2.48 -13.24 12.14
C GLY A 1 -3.34 -14.43 11.76
N LEU A 2 -2.99 -15.03 10.67
CA LEU A 2 -3.68 -16.20 10.13
C LEU A 2 -3.07 -17.47 10.74
N THR A 3 -3.69 -18.01 11.78
CA THR A 3 -3.12 -19.13 12.52
C THR A 3 -3.70 -20.49 12.14
N CYS A 4 -4.72 -20.54 11.27
CA CYS A 4 -5.36 -21.79 10.87
C CYS A 4 -5.83 -21.74 9.40
N ALA A 5 -6.03 -22.92 8.81
CA ALA A 5 -6.51 -23.07 7.44
C ALA A 5 -7.89 -22.44 7.20
N MET A 6 -8.80 -22.51 8.17
CA MET A 6 -10.13 -21.90 8.07
C MET A 6 -10.05 -20.36 8.08
N CYS A 7 -9.17 -19.80 8.89
CA CYS A 7 -8.95 -18.36 8.96
C CYS A 7 -8.40 -17.84 7.61
N SER A 8 -7.43 -18.55 7.06
CA SER A 8 -6.88 -18.28 5.75
C SER A 8 -7.96 -18.36 4.66
N TYR A 9 -8.79 -19.38 4.69
CA TYR A 9 -9.87 -19.55 3.73
C TYR A 9 -10.88 -18.41 3.77
N SER A 10 -11.32 -17.96 4.95
CA SER A 10 -12.26 -16.86 5.10
C SER A 10 -11.70 -15.56 4.54
N THR A 11 -10.45 -15.26 4.84
CA THR A 11 -9.76 -14.07 4.32
C THR A 11 -9.61 -14.14 2.81
N GLN A 12 -9.19 -15.29 2.29
CA GLN A 12 -9.06 -15.50 0.85
C GLN A 12 -10.39 -15.27 0.13
N LYS A 13 -11.49 -15.84 0.64
CA LYS A 13 -12.82 -15.66 0.05
C LYS A 13 -13.29 -14.21 0.08
N SER A 14 -12.97 -13.47 1.13
CA SER A 14 -13.26 -12.06 1.20
C SER A 14 -12.48 -11.26 0.15
N LEU A 15 -11.19 -11.54 0.00
CA LEU A 15 -10.32 -10.88 -0.98
C LEU A 15 -10.69 -11.21 -2.43
N GLU A 16 -11.19 -12.42 -2.71
CA GLU A 16 -11.65 -12.83 -4.05
C GLU A 16 -12.78 -11.96 -4.59
N LYS A 17 -13.48 -11.21 -3.75
CA LYS A 17 -14.53 -10.27 -4.15
C LYS A 17 -14.00 -9.03 -4.85
N LEU A 18 -12.70 -8.77 -4.81
CA LEU A 18 -12.08 -7.61 -5.42
C LEU A 18 -11.73 -7.89 -6.88
N ASP A 19 -12.29 -7.11 -7.80
CA ASP A 19 -12.19 -7.33 -9.25
C ASP A 19 -10.76 -7.17 -9.80
N PHE A 20 -9.91 -6.39 -9.13
CA PHE A 20 -8.55 -6.13 -9.59
C PHE A 20 -7.56 -7.23 -9.21
N ILE A 21 -7.94 -8.20 -8.41
CA ILE A 21 -7.08 -9.31 -8.01
C ILE A 21 -7.18 -10.45 -9.02
N GLU A 22 -6.04 -10.90 -9.54
CA GLU A 22 -5.94 -12.04 -10.44
C GLU A 22 -5.75 -13.35 -9.69
N SER A 23 -4.85 -13.39 -8.72
CA SER A 23 -4.60 -14.60 -7.92
C SER A 23 -4.25 -14.27 -6.47
N ILE A 24 -4.54 -15.23 -5.59
CA ILE A 24 -4.28 -15.13 -4.15
C ILE A 24 -3.59 -16.42 -3.71
N THR A 25 -2.40 -16.28 -3.14
CA THR A 25 -1.63 -17.42 -2.60
C THR A 25 -1.40 -17.21 -1.10
N PRO A 26 -2.01 -18.04 -0.24
CA PRO A 26 -1.77 -17.95 1.21
C PRO A 26 -0.43 -18.55 1.58
N ASP A 27 0.23 -17.94 2.57
CA ASP A 27 1.41 -18.48 3.24
C ASP A 27 1.12 -18.54 4.73
N LEU A 28 0.84 -19.74 5.22
CA LEU A 28 0.45 -19.94 6.62
C LEU A 28 1.64 -19.79 7.58
N GLU A 29 2.85 -20.09 7.15
CA GLU A 29 4.04 -19.91 7.97
C GLU A 29 4.35 -18.43 8.20
N ALA A 30 4.30 -17.65 7.13
CA ALA A 30 4.52 -16.21 7.20
C ALA A 30 3.27 -15.43 7.65
N THR A 31 2.13 -16.11 7.83
CA THR A 31 0.83 -15.49 8.12
C THR A 31 0.50 -14.35 7.16
N SER A 32 0.70 -14.61 5.87
CA SER A 32 0.55 -13.61 4.82
C SER A 32 -0.18 -14.16 3.59
N PHE A 33 -0.55 -13.24 2.70
CA PHE A 33 -1.07 -13.56 1.37
C PHE A 33 -0.23 -12.86 0.32
N LYS A 34 0.09 -13.59 -0.75
CA LYS A 34 0.61 -12.99 -1.97
C LYS A 34 -0.58 -12.73 -2.89
N LEU A 35 -0.80 -11.46 -3.23
CA LEU A 35 -1.82 -11.04 -4.17
C LEU A 35 -1.17 -10.65 -5.49
N GLU A 36 -1.64 -11.24 -6.57
CA GLU A 36 -1.27 -10.83 -7.92
C GLU A 36 -2.44 -10.05 -8.52
N PHE A 37 -2.15 -8.93 -9.15
CA PHE A 37 -3.14 -8.04 -9.71
C PHE A 37 -3.23 -8.21 -11.22
N LYS A 38 -4.41 -7.95 -11.78
CA LYS A 38 -4.60 -7.92 -13.21
C LYS A 38 -3.74 -6.82 -13.84
N ASP A 39 -3.27 -7.04 -15.07
CA ASP A 39 -2.44 -6.08 -15.78
C ASP A 39 -3.12 -4.72 -15.88
N ASP A 40 -2.36 -3.65 -15.62
CA ASP A 40 -2.80 -2.25 -15.66
C ASP A 40 -4.04 -1.94 -14.78
N ALA A 41 -4.35 -2.82 -13.83
CA ALA A 41 -5.48 -2.60 -12.94
C ALA A 41 -5.20 -1.46 -11.94
N PHE A 42 -6.25 -0.69 -11.66
CA PHE A 42 -6.25 0.22 -10.52
C PHE A 42 -6.46 -0.59 -9.24
N VAL A 43 -5.48 -0.54 -8.33
CA VAL A 43 -5.51 -1.28 -7.07
C VAL A 43 -5.90 -0.34 -5.93
N ASP A 44 -7.02 -0.61 -5.26
CA ASP A 44 -7.43 0.13 -4.08
C ASP A 44 -6.98 -0.60 -2.82
N PHE A 45 -5.91 -0.12 -2.18
CA PHE A 45 -5.34 -0.75 -0.99
C PHE A 45 -6.24 -0.63 0.24
N ASP A 46 -7.09 0.40 0.31
CA ASP A 46 -8.07 0.52 1.39
C ASP A 46 -9.13 -0.57 1.29
N LEU A 47 -9.54 -0.96 0.09
CA LEU A 47 -10.46 -2.08 -0.12
C LEU A 47 -9.83 -3.42 0.28
N ILE A 48 -8.54 -3.60 0.05
CA ILE A 48 -7.82 -4.79 0.52
C ILE A 48 -7.90 -4.88 2.04
N GLN A 49 -7.59 -3.78 2.73
CA GLN A 49 -7.71 -3.72 4.19
C GLN A 49 -9.13 -4.03 4.66
N GLU A 50 -10.12 -3.40 4.04
CA GLU A 50 -11.54 -3.59 4.36
C GLU A 50 -11.97 -5.06 4.24
N LYS A 51 -11.55 -5.74 3.17
CA LYS A 51 -11.90 -7.15 2.96
C LYS A 51 -11.23 -8.09 3.97
N VAL A 52 -10.02 -7.79 4.41
CA VAL A 52 -9.36 -8.52 5.48
C VAL A 52 -10.11 -8.31 6.81
N GLU A 53 -10.51 -7.08 7.11
CA GLU A 53 -11.27 -6.75 8.32
C GLU A 53 -12.68 -7.37 8.31
N ASP A 54 -13.35 -7.41 7.15
CA ASP A 54 -14.63 -8.10 6.97
C ASP A 54 -14.55 -9.60 7.32
N ALA A 55 -13.39 -10.21 7.09
CA ALA A 55 -13.13 -11.60 7.46
C ALA A 55 -12.78 -11.79 8.94
N GLY A 56 -12.69 -10.70 9.71
CA GLY A 56 -12.40 -10.73 11.15
C GLY A 56 -10.93 -10.62 11.52
N PHE A 57 -10.07 -10.16 10.60
CA PHE A 57 -8.62 -10.04 10.81
C PHE A 57 -8.15 -8.62 10.56
N PHE A 58 -6.90 -8.34 10.92
CA PHE A 58 -6.27 -7.04 10.68
C PHE A 58 -5.05 -7.19 9.78
N VAL A 59 -4.83 -6.20 8.92
CA VAL A 59 -3.61 -6.11 8.12
C VAL A 59 -2.47 -5.61 9.00
N GLY A 60 -1.41 -6.39 9.12
CA GLY A 60 -0.21 -5.99 9.85
C GLY A 60 0.70 -5.08 9.03
N SER A 61 0.83 -5.36 7.73
CA SER A 61 1.59 -4.55 6.78
C SER A 61 1.22 -4.94 5.35
N ILE A 62 1.49 -4.03 4.41
CA ILE A 62 1.39 -4.32 2.98
C ILE A 62 2.73 -3.98 2.35
N GLU A 63 3.32 -4.97 1.68
CA GLU A 63 4.50 -4.80 0.85
C GLU A 63 4.07 -4.86 -0.61
N ILE A 64 4.54 -3.89 -1.41
CA ILE A 64 4.24 -3.82 -2.84
C ILE A 64 5.49 -4.19 -3.60
N ILE A 65 5.35 -5.11 -4.57
CA ILE A 65 6.40 -5.46 -5.52
C ILE A 65 5.95 -4.97 -6.90
N PHE A 66 6.61 -3.93 -7.40
CA PHE A 66 6.33 -3.42 -8.74
C PHE A 66 7.02 -4.29 -9.80
N ASN A 67 6.49 -4.31 -11.02
CA ASN A 67 7.08 -5.07 -12.11
C ASN A 67 8.46 -4.54 -12.49
N ASP A 68 8.64 -3.22 -12.46
CA ASP A 68 9.90 -2.55 -12.80
C ASP A 68 10.49 -1.86 -11.57
N ASN A 69 11.81 -1.66 -11.59
CA ASN A 69 12.46 -0.85 -10.58
C ASN A 69 11.99 0.61 -10.66
N ILE A 70 11.83 1.23 -9.52
CA ILE A 70 11.44 2.62 -9.38
C ILE A 70 12.59 3.36 -8.70
N LEU A 71 12.99 4.49 -9.30
CA LEU A 71 13.92 5.40 -8.67
C LEU A 71 13.14 6.26 -7.68
N ALA A 72 13.27 5.92 -6.39
CA ALA A 72 12.60 6.64 -5.31
C ALA A 72 13.51 7.73 -4.75
N GLU A 73 12.95 8.93 -4.65
CA GLU A 73 13.57 10.09 -4.01
C GLU A 73 12.67 10.59 -2.89
N ASN A 74 13.27 11.06 -1.81
CA ASN A 74 12.49 11.51 -0.65
C ASN A 74 11.52 12.64 -1.02
N ASP A 75 10.31 12.54 -0.52
CA ASP A 75 9.21 13.49 -0.74
C ASP A 75 8.82 13.69 -2.23
N LYS A 76 9.15 12.74 -3.11
CA LYS A 76 8.69 12.73 -4.50
C LYS A 76 7.45 11.87 -4.67
N HIS A 77 6.63 12.24 -5.64
CA HIS A 77 5.39 11.55 -5.99
C HIS A 77 5.50 10.91 -7.37
N ASN A 78 4.99 9.70 -7.52
CA ASN A 78 4.87 9.00 -8.81
C ASN A 78 3.44 8.52 -9.00
N LEU A 79 2.90 8.72 -10.20
CA LEU A 79 1.61 8.18 -10.60
C LEU A 79 1.82 6.82 -11.28
N ILE A 80 1.26 5.76 -10.72
CA ILE A 80 1.38 4.39 -11.25
C ILE A 80 -0.01 3.75 -11.27
N ASN A 81 -0.49 3.38 -12.45
CA ASN A 81 -1.79 2.73 -12.65
C ASN A 81 -2.96 3.44 -11.95
N GLY A 82 -2.95 4.78 -11.97
CA GLY A 82 -4.01 5.60 -11.37
C GLY A 82 -3.82 5.92 -9.89
N ASN A 83 -2.87 5.29 -9.22
CA ASN A 83 -2.51 5.59 -7.83
C ASN A 83 -1.37 6.60 -7.78
N LEU A 84 -1.50 7.58 -6.90
CA LEU A 84 -0.41 8.49 -6.58
C LEU A 84 0.35 7.97 -5.37
N PHE A 85 1.64 7.72 -5.54
CA PHE A 85 2.54 7.28 -4.48
C PHE A 85 3.52 8.37 -4.10
N HIS A 86 3.69 8.57 -2.80
CA HIS A 86 4.66 9.49 -2.20
C HIS A 86 5.75 8.64 -1.54
N PHE A 87 7.01 8.87 -1.89
CA PHE A 87 8.14 8.09 -1.40
C PHE A 87 8.85 8.77 -0.23
N PHE A 88 9.19 7.96 0.77
CA PHE A 88 10.07 8.37 1.87
C PHE A 88 11.33 7.52 1.83
N THR A 89 12.48 8.15 1.65
CA THR A 89 13.79 7.49 1.66
C THR A 89 14.83 8.39 2.33
N ASP A 90 15.83 7.79 2.98
CA ASP A 90 16.97 8.55 3.51
C ASP A 90 17.94 8.94 2.39
N GLU A 91 18.06 8.08 1.39
CA GLU A 91 18.88 8.29 0.20
C GLU A 91 18.08 7.91 -1.04
N LYS A 92 18.48 8.46 -2.19
CA LYS A 92 17.93 8.06 -3.47
C LYS A 92 18.19 6.56 -3.69
N ILE A 93 17.13 5.79 -3.94
CA ILE A 93 17.21 4.34 -4.09
C ILE A 93 16.43 3.86 -5.32
N GLU A 94 16.99 2.89 -6.02
CA GLU A 94 16.32 2.21 -7.12
C GLU A 94 15.98 0.78 -6.72
N THR A 95 14.69 0.50 -6.57
CA THR A 95 14.17 -0.81 -6.16
C THR A 95 12.73 -0.99 -6.65
N ASN A 96 12.24 -2.22 -6.61
CA ASN A 96 10.84 -2.51 -6.93
C ASN A 96 10.03 -2.95 -5.70
N ILE A 97 10.61 -2.98 -4.50
CA ILE A 97 9.97 -3.47 -3.29
C ILE A 97 9.81 -2.35 -2.28
N PHE A 98 8.56 -2.05 -1.92
CA PHE A 98 8.22 -0.98 -0.97
C PHE A 98 7.17 -1.44 0.01
N THR A 99 7.18 -0.85 1.20
CA THR A 99 6.15 -1.05 2.23
C THR A 99 5.27 0.18 2.33
N ILE A 100 3.95 0.00 2.41
CA ILE A 100 3.01 1.10 2.65
C ILE A 100 3.15 1.54 4.11
N VAL A 101 3.39 2.83 4.32
CA VAL A 101 3.61 3.41 5.66
C VAL A 101 2.54 4.42 6.06
N ASP A 102 1.38 4.37 5.44
CA ASP A 102 0.24 5.18 5.84
C ASP A 102 -0.29 4.77 7.22
N LYS A 103 -0.94 5.69 7.88
CA LYS A 103 -1.43 5.60 9.26
C LYS A 103 -2.18 4.30 9.56
N LYS A 104 -2.97 3.80 8.62
CA LYS A 104 -3.78 2.58 8.77
C LYS A 104 -2.96 1.29 8.71
N PHE A 105 -1.75 1.32 8.18
CA PHE A 105 -0.96 0.14 7.84
C PHE A 105 0.28 -0.04 8.70
N ILE A 106 0.56 0.88 9.63
CA ILE A 106 1.71 0.82 10.52
C ILE A 106 1.33 1.16 11.95
N ARG A 107 2.26 0.92 12.88
CA ARG A 107 2.07 1.26 14.30
C ARG A 107 2.08 2.77 14.49
N LYS A 108 1.34 3.25 15.49
CA LYS A 108 1.27 4.68 15.82
C LYS A 108 2.64 5.31 16.11
N SER A 109 3.54 4.55 16.75
CA SER A 109 4.91 5.02 17.03
C SER A 109 5.72 5.26 15.77
N GLU A 110 5.62 4.36 14.80
CA GLU A 110 6.30 4.50 13.52
C GLU A 110 5.70 5.65 12.70
N TYR A 111 4.37 5.75 12.66
CA TYR A 111 3.69 6.86 12.01
C TYR A 111 4.17 8.21 12.55
N LYS A 112 4.28 8.34 13.87
CA LYS A 112 4.73 9.58 14.52
C LYS A 112 6.14 9.95 14.06
N ILE A 113 7.06 8.99 14.03
CA ILE A 113 8.45 9.23 13.60
C ILE A 113 8.48 9.74 12.15
N ILE A 114 7.73 9.11 11.25
CA ILE A 114 7.69 9.52 9.85
C ILE A 114 7.01 10.88 9.69
N SER A 115 5.92 11.13 10.40
CA SER A 115 5.17 12.39 10.32
C SER A 115 6.00 13.60 10.74
N GLU A 116 6.96 13.42 11.63
CA GLU A 116 7.88 14.48 12.06
C GLU A 116 8.93 14.82 10.99
N LYS A 117 9.16 13.93 10.02
CA LYS A 117 10.16 14.10 8.97
C LYS A 117 9.62 14.71 7.67
N THR A 118 8.33 14.81 7.52
CA THR A 118 7.71 15.36 6.31
C THR A 118 6.84 16.57 6.63
N SER A 119 6.85 17.56 5.72
CA SER A 119 5.94 18.71 5.77
C SER A 119 4.72 18.55 4.86
N HIS A 120 4.61 17.43 4.14
CA HIS A 120 3.52 17.19 3.23
C HIS A 120 2.24 16.78 3.97
N ALA A 121 1.20 17.60 3.83
CA ALA A 121 -0.10 17.36 4.48
C ALA A 121 -0.77 16.06 4.03
N CYS A 122 -0.45 15.56 2.83
CA CYS A 122 -1.00 14.31 2.31
C CYS A 122 -0.66 13.09 3.18
N TYR A 123 0.40 13.14 3.97
CA TYR A 123 0.73 12.04 4.88
C TYR A 123 -0.28 11.94 6.02
N ASP A 124 -0.77 13.07 6.51
CA ASP A 124 -1.80 13.09 7.55
C ASP A 124 -3.20 12.85 6.99
N THR A 125 -3.52 13.52 5.88
CA THR A 125 -4.87 13.48 5.27
C THR A 125 -5.11 12.24 4.42
N GLY A 126 -4.07 11.68 3.82
CA GLY A 126 -4.17 10.57 2.86
C GLY A 126 -4.74 10.96 1.51
N VAL A 127 -4.90 12.26 1.25
CA VAL A 127 -5.52 12.78 0.02
C VAL A 127 -4.62 13.75 -0.73
N HIS A 128 -4.72 13.68 -2.05
CA HIS A 128 -4.06 14.59 -2.97
C HIS A 128 -4.72 15.97 -2.93
N THR A 129 -3.88 17.01 -2.83
CA THR A 129 -4.26 18.38 -3.07
C THR A 129 -3.19 19.05 -3.95
N ALA A 130 -3.58 19.98 -4.81
CA ALA A 130 -2.63 20.65 -5.69
C ALA A 130 -1.55 21.44 -4.93
N SER A 131 -1.85 21.89 -3.70
CA SER A 131 -0.89 22.60 -2.85
C SER A 131 0.12 21.67 -2.18
N CYS A 132 -0.24 20.42 -1.95
CA CYS A 132 0.61 19.44 -1.26
C CYS A 132 1.44 18.58 -2.21
N CYS A 133 0.81 18.10 -3.28
CA CYS A 133 1.35 16.99 -4.09
C CYS A 133 1.60 17.36 -5.54
N SER A 134 1.57 18.64 -5.89
CA SER A 134 1.56 19.12 -7.28
C SER A 134 0.32 18.61 -8.05
N LYS A 135 0.13 19.11 -9.26
CA LYS A 135 -1.00 18.72 -10.09
C LYS A 135 -0.65 17.47 -10.88
N HIS A 136 -1.49 16.45 -10.76
CA HIS A 136 -1.38 15.24 -11.54
C HIS A 136 -2.65 14.97 -12.33
N ASP A 137 -2.50 14.60 -13.59
CA ASP A 137 -3.60 14.16 -14.46
C ASP A 137 -3.74 12.64 -14.39
N ASN A 138 -4.91 12.11 -14.76
CA ASN A 138 -5.19 10.67 -14.82
C ASN A 138 -5.20 9.93 -13.47
N LEU A 139 -5.44 10.64 -12.37
CA LEU A 139 -5.69 10.02 -11.08
C LEU A 139 -7.01 9.24 -11.11
N LYS A 140 -7.00 7.99 -10.66
CA LYS A 140 -8.21 7.18 -10.45
C LYS A 140 -8.85 7.40 -9.08
N SER A 141 -8.10 8.00 -8.16
CA SER A 141 -8.52 8.33 -6.81
C SER A 141 -7.78 9.58 -6.34
N ASN A 142 -8.36 10.33 -5.41
CA ASN A 142 -7.67 11.44 -4.76
C ASN A 142 -6.80 10.99 -3.57
N LYS A 143 -6.72 9.70 -3.30
CA LYS A 143 -5.89 9.15 -2.23
C LYS A 143 -4.41 9.18 -2.62
N VAL A 144 -3.54 9.39 -1.61
CA VAL A 144 -2.09 9.28 -1.74
C VAL A 144 -1.62 8.18 -0.80
N PHE A 145 -0.90 7.20 -1.34
CA PHE A 145 -0.26 6.17 -0.55
C PHE A 145 1.22 6.48 -0.39
N HIS A 146 1.73 6.25 0.81
CA HIS A 146 3.11 6.60 1.16
C HIS A 146 3.93 5.33 1.27
N LEU A 147 5.07 5.32 0.59
CA LEU A 147 5.91 4.14 0.45
C LEU A 147 7.30 4.39 1.00
N LYS A 148 7.81 3.38 1.70
CA LYS A 148 9.19 3.30 2.14
C LYS A 148 9.82 2.05 1.53
N SER A 149 11.10 2.13 1.13
CA SER A 149 11.82 0.94 0.66
C SER A 149 11.80 -0.17 1.71
N SER A 150 11.54 -1.40 1.28
CA SER A 150 11.59 -2.58 2.14
C SER A 150 13.02 -3.12 2.33
N LEU A 151 13.98 -2.53 1.64
CA LEU A 151 15.40 -2.91 1.72
C LEU A 151 16.13 -2.17 2.83
#